data_ae36422c085f58bcf4f4c3d3c6dd6c76
#
_entry.id   ae36422c085f58bcf4f4c3d3c6dd6c76
#
_cell.length_a   1.000
_cell.length_b   1.000
_cell.length_c   1.000
_cell.angle_alpha   90.00
_cell.angle_beta   90.00
_cell.angle_gamma   90.00
#
_symmetry.space_group_name_H-M   'P 1'
#
loop_
_entity.id
_entity.type
_entity.pdbx_description
1 polymer ?
#
loop_
_entity_poly.entity_id
_entity_poly.type
_entity_poly.pdbx_seq_one_letter_code
_entity_poly.pdbx_strand_id
1 'polypeptide(L)'
;MTQKRILLIISGGIAAYKSLELIRELRRRDIACRCIVTKGGQEFVTPLSVSALSGDKVYTELFNLSDEAEMGHIELSRSADLVVVCPATADLMAKAAGGLANDLASTTLLATDKPVLVVPAMNVRMWQHPATVRNVETLRADGVTVMEPDEGAMACGEFGPGRLPELPVIAEEIERMLAGDATGALAGTHALVTAGPTREPLDPVRFLSNHSSGKQGYAIAEALARLGAQVTLVSG
;
A
#
# COMPACT_ATOMS: atom_id res chain seq x y z
N MET A 1 18.90 2.22 6.74
CA MET A 1 17.65 1.82 6.06
C MET A 1 16.68 2.97 6.16
N THR A 2 16.04 3.38 5.08
CA THR A 2 14.99 4.41 5.13
C THR A 2 13.77 3.83 5.84
N GLN A 3 13.19 4.61 6.78
CA GLN A 3 11.97 4.21 7.48
C GLN A 3 10.84 3.93 6.48
N LYS A 4 10.18 2.79 6.61
CA LYS A 4 9.02 2.43 5.77
C LYS A 4 7.84 3.34 6.07
N ARG A 5 7.09 3.69 5.03
CA ARG A 5 5.94 4.60 5.15
C ARG A 5 4.73 4.05 4.42
N ILE A 6 3.56 4.13 5.05
CA ILE A 6 2.28 3.87 4.40
C ILE A 6 1.49 5.15 4.19
N LEU A 7 0.63 5.15 3.18
CA LEU A 7 -0.45 6.11 3.04
C LEU A 7 -1.74 5.46 3.54
N LEU A 8 -2.22 5.90 4.71
CA LEU A 8 -3.41 5.36 5.35
C LEU A 8 -4.64 6.21 4.95
N ILE A 9 -5.57 5.61 4.24
CA ILE A 9 -6.86 6.21 3.89
C ILE A 9 -7.91 5.73 4.88
N ILE A 10 -8.47 6.66 5.65
CA ILE A 10 -9.51 6.37 6.65
C ILE A 10 -10.86 6.79 6.08
N SER A 11 -11.70 5.79 5.76
CA SER A 11 -13.05 6.05 5.29
C SER A 11 -14.10 6.04 6.41
N GLY A 12 -15.35 6.27 6.07
CA GLY A 12 -16.45 6.38 7.05
C GLY A 12 -16.76 5.06 7.77
N GLY A 13 -17.61 5.16 8.76
CA GLY A 13 -18.10 4.04 9.57
C GLY A 13 -17.51 3.98 10.97
N ILE A 14 -18.24 3.33 11.88
CA ILE A 14 -17.86 3.29 13.29
C ILE A 14 -16.45 2.72 13.52
N ALA A 15 -16.02 1.78 12.69
CA ALA A 15 -14.67 1.18 12.79
C ALA A 15 -13.52 2.16 12.57
N ALA A 16 -13.77 3.39 12.06
CA ALA A 16 -12.76 4.41 11.84
C ALA A 16 -11.98 4.79 13.11
N TYR A 17 -12.58 4.70 14.31
CA TYR A 17 -11.88 4.98 15.56
C TYR A 17 -10.69 4.03 15.78
N LYS A 18 -10.78 2.77 15.29
CA LYS A 18 -9.70 1.79 15.39
C LYS A 18 -8.46 2.18 14.57
N SER A 19 -8.61 3.03 13.55
CA SER A 19 -7.48 3.52 12.77
C SER A 19 -6.51 4.37 13.63
N LEU A 20 -7.01 5.02 14.69
CA LEU A 20 -6.16 5.75 15.63
C LEU A 20 -5.24 4.80 16.42
N GLU A 21 -5.74 3.64 16.79
CA GLU A 21 -4.95 2.61 17.46
C GLU A 21 -4.02 1.91 16.47
N LEU A 22 -4.45 1.68 15.23
CA LEU A 22 -3.61 1.15 14.17
C LEU A 22 -2.39 2.05 13.91
N ILE A 23 -2.57 3.37 13.85
CA ILE A 23 -1.46 4.33 13.71
C ILE A 23 -0.45 4.17 14.86
N ARG A 24 -0.93 4.01 16.10
CA ARG A 24 -0.04 3.79 17.27
C ARG A 24 0.73 2.48 17.16
N GLU A 25 0.05 1.41 16.72
CA GLU A 25 0.66 0.09 16.55
C GLU A 25 1.74 0.11 15.47
N LEU A 26 1.46 0.73 14.32
CA LEU A 26 2.43 0.86 13.23
C LEU A 26 3.65 1.70 13.63
N ARG A 27 3.45 2.75 14.42
CA ARG A 27 4.59 3.55 14.96
C ARG A 27 5.47 2.74 15.91
N ARG A 28 4.92 1.82 16.71
CA ARG A 28 5.72 0.90 17.55
C ARG A 28 6.57 -0.06 16.70
N ARG A 29 6.14 -0.34 15.48
CA ARG A 29 6.83 -1.19 14.49
C ARG A 29 7.74 -0.38 13.55
N ASP A 30 8.01 0.89 13.87
CA ASP A 30 8.83 1.82 13.06
C ASP A 30 8.29 2.05 11.63
N ILE A 31 6.96 1.97 11.46
CA ILE A 31 6.26 2.28 10.21
C ILE A 31 5.62 3.65 10.33
N ALA A 32 6.02 4.59 9.47
CA ALA A 32 5.44 5.93 9.40
C ALA A 32 4.09 5.90 8.68
N CYS A 33 3.12 6.69 9.18
CA CYS A 33 1.80 6.83 8.58
C CYS A 33 1.57 8.26 8.10
N ARG A 34 1.32 8.43 6.80
CA ARG A 34 0.71 9.63 6.23
C ARG A 34 -0.76 9.35 6.02
N CYS A 35 -1.66 10.31 6.31
CA CYS A 35 -3.08 10.00 6.40
C CYS A 35 -3.94 10.86 5.48
N ILE A 36 -4.89 10.20 4.79
CA ILE A 36 -6.05 10.82 4.16
C ILE A 36 -7.27 10.44 4.98
N VAL A 37 -8.09 11.42 5.36
CA VAL A 37 -9.39 11.18 6.00
C VAL A 37 -10.48 11.63 5.07
N THR A 38 -11.32 10.70 4.60
CA THR A 38 -12.43 11.02 3.72
C THR A 38 -13.49 11.87 4.43
N LYS A 39 -14.34 12.53 3.68
CA LYS A 39 -15.45 13.30 4.25
C LYS A 39 -16.30 12.45 5.20
N GLY A 40 -16.61 11.20 4.83
CA GLY A 40 -17.32 10.27 5.73
C GLY A 40 -16.47 9.83 6.93
N GLY A 41 -15.15 9.76 6.81
CA GLY A 41 -14.23 9.45 7.91
C GLY A 41 -14.20 10.54 8.98
N GLN A 42 -14.32 11.81 8.57
CA GLN A 42 -14.30 12.97 9.48
C GLN A 42 -15.51 12.99 10.44
N GLU A 43 -16.60 12.31 10.11
CA GLU A 43 -17.76 12.16 11.00
C GLU A 43 -17.47 11.22 12.19
N PHE A 44 -16.42 10.42 12.15
CA PHE A 44 -16.07 9.42 13.18
C PHE A 44 -14.74 9.71 13.86
N VAL A 45 -13.77 10.32 13.15
CA VAL A 45 -12.47 10.70 13.68
C VAL A 45 -12.09 12.07 13.16
N THR A 46 -11.50 12.91 14.02
CA THR A 46 -11.10 14.26 13.59
C THR A 46 -9.73 14.23 12.92
N PRO A 47 -9.49 15.06 11.89
CA PRO A 47 -8.15 15.24 11.33
C PRO A 47 -7.10 15.60 12.39
N LEU A 48 -7.49 16.38 13.41
CA LEU A 48 -6.62 16.75 14.54
C LEU A 48 -6.15 15.52 15.33
N SER A 49 -7.06 14.59 15.67
CA SER A 49 -6.70 13.36 16.38
C SER A 49 -5.76 12.48 15.54
N VAL A 50 -6.02 12.37 14.25
CA VAL A 50 -5.19 11.59 13.32
C VAL A 50 -3.80 12.22 13.20
N SER A 51 -3.70 13.54 13.02
CA SER A 51 -2.43 14.28 12.92
C SER A 51 -1.60 14.14 14.20
N ALA A 52 -2.24 14.28 15.37
CA ALA A 52 -1.54 14.15 16.65
C ALA A 52 -0.92 12.76 16.85
N LEU A 53 -1.55 11.70 16.33
CA LEU A 53 -1.06 10.33 16.45
C LEU A 53 -0.05 9.95 15.35
N SER A 54 -0.29 10.35 14.10
CA SER A 54 0.63 10.09 12.99
C SER A 54 1.90 10.92 13.06
N GLY A 55 1.81 12.14 13.65
CA GLY A 55 2.90 13.11 13.67
C GLY A 55 3.15 13.74 12.29
N ASP A 56 2.20 13.62 11.36
CA ASP A 56 2.25 14.17 10.01
C ASP A 56 0.97 14.95 9.71
N LYS A 57 0.98 15.74 8.64
CA LYS A 57 -0.19 16.44 8.12
C LYS A 57 -1.24 15.43 7.66
N VAL A 58 -2.51 15.77 7.88
CA VAL A 58 -3.66 14.99 7.42
C VAL A 58 -4.32 15.69 6.25
N TYR A 59 -4.59 14.94 5.21
CA TYR A 59 -5.19 15.42 3.97
C TYR A 59 -6.66 15.03 3.90
N THR A 60 -7.52 15.97 3.52
CA THR A 60 -8.98 15.76 3.55
C THR A 60 -9.68 16.09 2.23
N GLU A 61 -9.12 17.00 1.45
CA GLU A 61 -9.74 17.54 0.23
C GLU A 61 -8.80 17.43 -0.96
N LEU A 62 -9.40 17.18 -2.15
CA LEU A 62 -8.67 17.11 -3.41
C LEU A 62 -8.13 18.47 -3.85
N PHE A 63 -8.90 19.52 -3.63
CA PHE A 63 -8.59 20.91 -4.05
C PHE A 63 -8.40 21.80 -2.83
N ASN A 64 -7.26 21.70 -2.19
CA ASN A 64 -6.84 22.64 -1.16
C ASN A 64 -5.62 23.40 -1.68
N LEU A 65 -5.75 24.70 -1.88
CA LEU A 65 -4.70 25.56 -2.47
C LEU A 65 -3.35 25.47 -1.78
N SER A 66 -3.35 25.23 -0.45
CA SER A 66 -2.11 25.03 0.32
C SER A 66 -1.51 23.64 0.07
N ASP A 67 -2.34 22.63 -0.17
CA ASP A 67 -1.92 21.23 -0.31
C ASP A 67 -1.47 20.93 -1.75
N GLU A 68 -2.11 21.53 -2.76
CA GLU A 68 -1.67 21.41 -4.16
C GLU A 68 -0.31 22.07 -4.42
N ALA A 69 0.00 23.15 -3.69
CA ALA A 69 1.30 23.82 -3.78
C ALA A 69 2.41 23.03 -3.07
N GLU A 70 2.06 22.22 -2.04
CA GLU A 70 3.02 21.45 -1.24
C GLU A 70 3.12 19.99 -1.72
N MET A 71 1.98 19.34 -2.01
CA MET A 71 1.96 17.92 -2.36
C MET A 71 0.62 17.49 -3.00
N GLY A 72 0.58 17.35 -4.32
CA GLY A 72 -0.59 16.83 -5.03
C GLY A 72 -0.86 15.34 -4.77
N HIS A 73 -2.05 14.86 -5.14
CA HIS A 73 -2.48 13.45 -4.96
C HIS A 73 -1.48 12.42 -5.53
N ILE A 74 -0.78 12.75 -6.60
CA ILE A 74 0.26 11.89 -7.21
C ILE A 74 1.45 11.76 -6.26
N GLU A 75 1.91 12.86 -5.66
CA GLU A 75 3.06 12.86 -4.78
C GLU A 75 2.73 12.20 -3.43
N LEU A 76 1.49 12.36 -2.93
CA LEU A 76 1.01 11.62 -1.76
C LEU A 76 1.16 10.11 -1.94
N SER A 77 0.71 9.57 -3.08
CA SER A 77 0.82 8.14 -3.34
C SER A 77 2.28 7.70 -3.51
N ARG A 78 3.10 8.48 -4.24
CA ARG A 78 4.52 8.18 -4.50
C ARG A 78 5.40 8.24 -3.26
N SER A 79 5.02 9.05 -2.27
CA SER A 79 5.76 9.21 -1.02
C SER A 79 5.61 8.03 -0.05
N ALA A 80 4.76 7.05 -0.36
CA ALA A 80 4.52 5.86 0.44
C ALA A 80 5.05 4.59 -0.25
N ASP A 81 5.36 3.58 0.54
CA ASP A 81 5.73 2.24 0.06
C ASP A 81 4.49 1.35 -0.16
N LEU A 82 3.38 1.68 0.51
CA LEU A 82 2.11 0.93 0.48
C LEU A 82 0.95 1.89 0.73
N VAL A 83 -0.17 1.70 0.02
CA VAL A 83 -1.44 2.38 0.30
C VAL A 83 -2.35 1.44 1.06
N VAL A 84 -2.89 1.89 2.19
CA VAL A 84 -3.77 1.10 3.06
C VAL A 84 -5.10 1.82 3.23
N VAL A 85 -6.21 1.17 2.92
CA VAL A 85 -7.56 1.68 3.17
C VAL A 85 -8.13 0.96 4.40
N CYS A 86 -8.17 1.64 5.53
CA CYS A 86 -8.63 1.06 6.80
C CYS A 86 -9.33 2.10 7.69
N PRO A 87 -10.64 1.93 7.97
CA PRO A 87 -11.54 0.96 7.36
C PRO A 87 -11.87 1.31 5.92
N ALA A 88 -12.26 0.32 5.11
CA ALA A 88 -12.78 0.50 3.77
C ALA A 88 -14.31 0.33 3.76
N THR A 89 -15.04 1.37 3.34
CA THR A 89 -16.49 1.31 3.13
C THR A 89 -16.83 0.68 1.79
N ALA A 90 -18.04 0.14 1.67
CA ALA A 90 -18.57 -0.33 0.38
C ALA A 90 -18.56 0.76 -0.71
N ASP A 91 -18.82 2.03 -0.33
CA ASP A 91 -18.76 3.18 -1.26
C ASP A 91 -17.35 3.37 -1.83
N LEU A 92 -16.33 3.42 -0.97
CA LEU A 92 -14.95 3.63 -1.44
C LEU A 92 -14.44 2.43 -2.26
N MET A 93 -14.82 1.21 -1.87
CA MET A 93 -14.50 -0.01 -2.64
C MET A 93 -15.19 0.01 -4.01
N ALA A 94 -16.45 0.45 -4.08
CA ALA A 94 -17.18 0.58 -5.34
C ALA A 94 -16.55 1.64 -6.26
N LYS A 95 -16.13 2.79 -5.69
CA LYS A 95 -15.41 3.83 -6.43
C LYS A 95 -14.08 3.30 -6.99
N ALA A 96 -13.30 2.61 -6.18
CA ALA A 96 -12.03 2.03 -6.61
C ALA A 96 -12.23 0.99 -7.72
N ALA A 97 -13.18 0.05 -7.56
CA ALA A 97 -13.49 -0.97 -8.56
C ALA A 97 -14.07 -0.38 -9.87
N GLY A 98 -14.77 0.77 -9.77
CA GLY A 98 -15.34 1.47 -10.92
C GLY A 98 -14.43 2.52 -11.55
N GLY A 99 -13.20 2.74 -11.02
CA GLY A 99 -12.28 3.77 -11.52
C GLY A 99 -12.77 5.20 -11.32
N LEU A 100 -13.61 5.45 -10.30
CA LEU A 100 -14.10 6.80 -9.98
C LEU A 100 -13.04 7.60 -9.21
N ALA A 101 -12.87 8.87 -9.58
CA ALA A 101 -11.86 9.78 -9.00
C ALA A 101 -12.49 11.14 -8.68
N ASN A 102 -13.50 11.15 -7.80
CA ASN A 102 -14.27 12.35 -7.47
C ASN A 102 -13.98 12.94 -6.08
N ASP A 103 -13.07 12.34 -5.33
CA ASP A 103 -12.53 12.82 -4.06
C ASP A 103 -11.04 12.47 -3.93
N LEU A 104 -10.36 13.00 -2.92
CA LEU A 104 -8.92 12.80 -2.74
C LEU A 104 -8.56 11.32 -2.60
N ALA A 105 -9.33 10.54 -1.84
CA ALA A 105 -9.07 9.14 -1.59
C ALA A 105 -9.19 8.30 -2.88
N SER A 106 -10.29 8.45 -3.60
CA SER A 106 -10.53 7.72 -4.84
C SER A 106 -9.57 8.13 -5.96
N THR A 107 -9.23 9.42 -6.05
CA THR A 107 -8.23 9.92 -7.01
C THR A 107 -6.85 9.35 -6.70
N THR A 108 -6.44 9.32 -5.44
CA THR A 108 -5.16 8.75 -5.02
C THR A 108 -5.08 7.24 -5.30
N LEU A 109 -6.16 6.50 -5.04
CA LEU A 109 -6.24 5.07 -5.36
C LEU A 109 -6.11 4.78 -6.85
N LEU A 110 -6.71 5.62 -7.70
CA LEU A 110 -6.60 5.47 -9.16
C LEU A 110 -5.23 5.86 -9.70
N ALA A 111 -4.55 6.83 -9.05
CA ALA A 111 -3.26 7.37 -9.48
C ALA A 111 -2.04 6.63 -8.92
N THR A 112 -2.23 5.68 -8.00
CA THR A 112 -1.09 5.01 -7.32
C THR A 112 -0.45 3.93 -8.19
N ASP A 113 0.87 3.84 -8.11
CA ASP A 113 1.70 2.74 -8.62
C ASP A 113 2.16 1.79 -7.50
N LYS A 114 1.69 2.03 -6.27
CA LYS A 114 2.07 1.24 -5.09
C LYS A 114 1.09 0.09 -4.85
N PRO A 115 1.54 -0.98 -4.18
CA PRO A 115 0.62 -1.99 -3.69
C PRO A 115 -0.50 -1.36 -2.85
N VAL A 116 -1.70 -1.91 -2.93
CA VAL A 116 -2.87 -1.43 -2.20
C VAL A 116 -3.42 -2.55 -1.32
N LEU A 117 -3.62 -2.24 -0.03
CA LEU A 117 -4.31 -3.08 0.93
C LEU A 117 -5.65 -2.45 1.30
N VAL A 118 -6.72 -3.19 1.14
CA VAL A 118 -8.09 -2.79 1.51
C VAL A 118 -8.54 -3.64 2.69
N VAL A 119 -8.96 -2.98 3.78
CA VAL A 119 -9.44 -3.62 5.01
C VAL A 119 -10.92 -3.24 5.20
N PRO A 120 -11.86 -4.09 4.73
CA PRO A 120 -13.28 -3.79 4.75
C PRO A 120 -13.86 -3.76 6.18
N ALA A 121 -14.79 -2.82 6.41
CA ALA A 121 -15.66 -2.84 7.57
C ALA A 121 -17.03 -2.27 7.21
N MET A 122 -18.06 -3.11 7.29
CA MET A 122 -19.43 -2.73 6.96
C MET A 122 -20.45 -3.70 7.57
N ASN A 123 -21.71 -3.35 7.49
CA ASN A 123 -22.81 -4.26 7.88
C ASN A 123 -22.78 -5.56 7.07
N VAL A 124 -23.19 -6.69 7.67
CA VAL A 124 -23.20 -8.02 7.04
C VAL A 124 -23.98 -8.05 5.72
N ARG A 125 -25.12 -7.35 5.65
CA ARG A 125 -25.93 -7.29 4.43
C ARG A 125 -25.19 -6.56 3.31
N MET A 126 -24.46 -5.49 3.66
CA MET A 126 -23.63 -4.76 2.69
C MET A 126 -22.46 -5.63 2.21
N TRP A 127 -21.81 -6.37 3.11
CA TRP A 127 -20.70 -7.24 2.74
C TRP A 127 -21.15 -8.36 1.80
N GLN A 128 -22.27 -9.01 2.13
CA GLN A 128 -22.83 -10.10 1.33
C GLN A 128 -23.63 -9.63 0.10
N HIS A 129 -23.80 -8.31 -0.10
CA HIS A 129 -24.52 -7.80 -1.24
C HIS A 129 -23.81 -8.15 -2.55
N PRO A 130 -24.52 -8.63 -3.59
CA PRO A 130 -23.91 -9.03 -4.86
C PRO A 130 -23.02 -7.95 -5.51
N ALA A 131 -23.36 -6.66 -5.32
CA ALA A 131 -22.52 -5.56 -5.81
C ALA A 131 -21.17 -5.50 -5.07
N THR A 132 -21.17 -5.67 -3.74
CA THR A 132 -19.92 -5.68 -2.95
C THR A 132 -19.06 -6.87 -3.31
N VAL A 133 -19.66 -8.07 -3.46
CA VAL A 133 -18.95 -9.28 -3.88
C VAL A 133 -18.24 -9.06 -5.23
N ARG A 134 -18.97 -8.55 -6.24
CA ARG A 134 -18.36 -8.23 -7.55
C ARG A 134 -17.24 -7.19 -7.44
N ASN A 135 -17.42 -6.16 -6.62
CA ASN A 135 -16.39 -5.13 -6.43
C ASN A 135 -15.13 -5.72 -5.80
N VAL A 136 -15.26 -6.63 -4.83
CA VAL A 136 -14.13 -7.34 -4.21
C VAL A 136 -13.40 -8.20 -5.25
N GLU A 137 -14.15 -8.95 -6.06
CA GLU A 137 -13.59 -9.77 -7.15
C GLU A 137 -12.83 -8.91 -8.17
N THR A 138 -13.41 -7.76 -8.58
CA THR A 138 -12.78 -6.80 -9.48
C THR A 138 -11.49 -6.25 -8.87
N LEU A 139 -11.52 -5.76 -7.63
CA LEU A 139 -10.34 -5.22 -6.96
C LEU A 139 -9.21 -6.26 -6.86
N ARG A 140 -9.54 -7.51 -6.55
CA ARG A 140 -8.57 -8.61 -6.50
C ARG A 140 -7.98 -8.93 -7.88
N ALA A 141 -8.82 -8.93 -8.92
CA ALA A 141 -8.37 -9.12 -10.30
C ALA A 141 -7.43 -8.00 -10.78
N ASP A 142 -7.64 -6.78 -10.28
CA ASP A 142 -6.80 -5.61 -10.54
C ASP A 142 -5.51 -5.58 -9.67
N GLY A 143 -5.26 -6.63 -8.86
CA GLY A 143 -4.04 -6.76 -8.05
C GLY A 143 -4.13 -6.09 -6.67
N VAL A 144 -5.31 -5.64 -6.25
CA VAL A 144 -5.52 -5.08 -4.90
C VAL A 144 -5.67 -6.22 -3.88
N THR A 145 -4.91 -6.16 -2.80
CA THR A 145 -5.09 -7.08 -1.68
C THR A 145 -6.31 -6.66 -0.85
N VAL A 146 -7.32 -7.53 -0.76
CA VAL A 146 -8.53 -7.28 0.04
C VAL A 146 -8.59 -8.31 1.17
N MET A 147 -8.46 -7.84 2.42
CA MET A 147 -8.61 -8.69 3.61
C MET A 147 -10.05 -9.14 3.76
N GLU A 148 -10.25 -10.36 4.26
CA GLU A 148 -11.58 -10.78 4.69
C GLU A 148 -11.93 -10.09 6.02
N PRO A 149 -13.14 -9.56 6.16
CA PRO A 149 -13.59 -9.04 7.44
C PRO A 149 -13.84 -10.17 8.43
N ASP A 150 -13.64 -9.89 9.71
CA ASP A 150 -13.96 -10.83 10.78
C ASP A 150 -15.48 -11.06 10.89
N GLU A 151 -15.84 -12.23 11.43
CA GLU A 151 -17.20 -12.56 11.81
C GLU A 151 -17.46 -12.19 13.27
N GLY A 152 -18.61 -11.63 13.55
CA GLY A 152 -18.99 -11.27 14.92
C GLY A 152 -20.23 -10.39 15.03
N ALA A 153 -20.52 -10.01 16.28
CA ALA A 153 -21.59 -9.06 16.56
C ALA A 153 -21.21 -7.65 16.10
N MET A 154 -22.14 -6.97 15.46
CA MET A 154 -21.98 -5.61 14.93
C MET A 154 -22.74 -4.60 15.79
N ALA A 155 -22.35 -3.32 15.67
CA ALA A 155 -23.00 -2.23 16.39
C ALA A 155 -24.52 -2.08 16.08
N CYS A 156 -24.96 -2.58 14.92
CA CYS A 156 -26.39 -2.62 14.54
C CYS A 156 -27.17 -3.81 15.12
N GLY A 157 -26.53 -4.68 15.93
CA GLY A 157 -27.16 -5.87 16.52
C GLY A 157 -27.21 -7.09 15.61
N GLU A 158 -26.69 -7.01 14.38
CA GLU A 158 -26.57 -8.17 13.49
C GLU A 158 -25.28 -8.96 13.80
N PHE A 159 -25.26 -10.23 13.43
CA PHE A 159 -24.10 -11.13 13.56
C PHE A 159 -23.72 -11.69 12.19
N GLY A 160 -22.42 -11.71 11.89
CA GLY A 160 -21.89 -12.29 10.66
C GLY A 160 -20.60 -11.60 10.20
N PRO A 161 -20.14 -11.88 8.95
CA PRO A 161 -18.95 -11.25 8.39
C PRO A 161 -19.18 -9.77 8.06
N GLY A 162 -18.19 -8.93 8.35
CA GLY A 162 -18.23 -7.48 8.07
C GLY A 162 -17.53 -6.64 9.13
N ARG A 163 -17.08 -7.27 10.22
CA ARG A 163 -16.33 -6.61 11.27
C ARG A 163 -14.88 -6.36 10.85
N LEU A 164 -14.32 -5.21 11.23
CA LEU A 164 -12.90 -4.93 11.00
C LEU A 164 -12.04 -6.00 11.69
N PRO A 165 -11.07 -6.61 10.98
CA PRO A 165 -10.12 -7.55 11.59
C PRO A 165 -9.39 -6.95 12.79
N GLU A 166 -8.86 -7.80 13.64
CA GLU A 166 -8.11 -7.33 14.81
C GLU A 166 -6.81 -6.61 14.37
N LEU A 167 -6.45 -5.53 15.08
CA LEU A 167 -5.36 -4.64 14.67
C LEU A 167 -4.01 -5.33 14.51
N PRO A 168 -3.62 -6.32 15.36
CA PRO A 168 -2.38 -7.05 15.14
C PRO A 168 -2.34 -7.76 13.78
N VAL A 169 -3.45 -8.37 13.35
CA VAL A 169 -3.55 -9.07 12.06
C VAL A 169 -3.40 -8.10 10.90
N ILE A 170 -4.02 -6.92 11.00
CA ILE A 170 -3.88 -5.85 9.98
C ILE A 170 -2.42 -5.37 9.93
N ALA A 171 -1.80 -5.16 11.09
CA ALA A 171 -0.41 -4.70 11.16
C ALA A 171 0.58 -5.72 10.61
N GLU A 172 0.38 -7.00 10.88
CA GLU A 172 1.18 -8.10 10.32
C GLU A 172 1.06 -8.18 8.80
N GLU A 173 -0.15 -8.00 8.26
CA GLU A 173 -0.36 -7.98 6.81
C GLU A 173 0.33 -6.78 6.16
N ILE A 174 0.27 -5.59 6.80
CA ILE A 174 1.01 -4.41 6.35
C ILE A 174 2.52 -4.68 6.34
N GLU A 175 3.07 -5.26 7.41
CA GLU A 175 4.50 -5.60 7.47
C GLU A 175 4.88 -6.61 6.37
N ARG A 176 4.06 -7.64 6.16
CA ARG A 176 4.26 -8.63 5.10
C ARG A 176 4.34 -7.96 3.73
N MET A 177 3.39 -7.07 3.42
CA MET A 177 3.37 -6.35 2.14
C MET A 177 4.54 -5.37 2.01
N LEU A 178 4.96 -4.70 3.09
CA LEU A 178 6.11 -3.79 3.11
C LEU A 178 7.45 -4.52 3.01
N ALA A 179 7.53 -5.76 3.51
CA ALA A 179 8.71 -6.59 3.34
C ALA A 179 8.94 -6.99 1.86
N GLY A 180 7.90 -6.82 1.03
CA GLY A 180 7.84 -7.41 -0.30
C GLY A 180 7.61 -8.91 -0.18
N ASP A 181 6.83 -9.50 -1.08
CA ASP A 181 6.63 -10.94 -1.05
C ASP A 181 7.97 -11.68 -1.15
N ALA A 182 8.51 -12.11 0.00
CA ALA A 182 9.55 -13.14 0.01
C ALA A 182 9.01 -14.47 -0.58
N THR A 183 7.70 -14.51 -0.86
CA THR A 183 6.99 -15.57 -1.59
C THR A 183 6.74 -15.21 -3.05
N GLY A 184 7.56 -14.34 -3.65
CA GLY A 184 7.48 -14.01 -5.07
C GLY A 184 7.58 -15.26 -5.96
N ALA A 185 7.16 -15.14 -7.21
CA ALA A 185 7.17 -16.23 -8.18
C ALA A 185 8.53 -16.97 -8.30
N LEU A 186 9.61 -16.34 -7.80
CA LEU A 186 10.97 -16.87 -7.78
C LEU A 186 11.50 -17.12 -6.34
N ALA A 187 10.61 -17.20 -5.33
CA ALA A 187 11.02 -17.53 -3.97
C ALA A 187 11.72 -18.90 -3.94
N GLY A 188 12.85 -18.97 -3.25
CA GLY A 188 13.70 -20.17 -3.20
C GLY A 188 14.61 -20.38 -4.42
N THR A 189 14.55 -19.52 -5.45
CA THR A 189 15.49 -19.52 -6.57
C THR A 189 16.70 -18.65 -6.25
N HIS A 190 17.89 -19.10 -6.70
CA HIS A 190 19.10 -18.30 -6.69
C HIS A 190 19.43 -17.89 -8.14
N ALA A 191 19.51 -16.59 -8.38
CA ALA A 191 19.85 -16.02 -9.68
C ALA A 191 21.23 -15.38 -9.65
N LEU A 192 22.10 -15.74 -10.58
CA LEU A 192 23.37 -15.09 -10.83
C LEU A 192 23.22 -14.16 -12.04
N VAL A 193 23.49 -12.89 -11.84
CA VAL A 193 23.39 -11.86 -12.89
C VAL A 193 24.76 -11.21 -13.07
N THR A 194 25.20 -11.09 -14.31
CA THR A 194 26.43 -10.35 -14.67
C THR A 194 26.01 -9.00 -15.27
N ALA A 195 26.71 -7.93 -14.89
CA ALA A 195 26.44 -6.57 -15.36
C ALA A 195 27.73 -5.78 -15.55
N GLY A 196 27.71 -4.86 -16.48
CA GLY A 196 28.87 -4.01 -16.75
C GLY A 196 29.79 -4.52 -17.85
N PRO A 197 30.91 -3.81 -18.09
CA PRO A 197 31.89 -4.22 -19.08
C PRO A 197 32.75 -5.37 -18.57
N THR A 198 33.18 -6.22 -19.49
CA THR A 198 34.24 -7.19 -19.22
C THR A 198 35.58 -6.63 -19.67
N ARG A 199 36.66 -6.99 -18.98
CA ARG A 199 38.05 -6.62 -19.36
C ARG A 199 38.85 -7.86 -19.67
N GLU A 200 39.43 -7.90 -20.86
CA GLU A 200 40.33 -8.97 -21.28
C GLU A 200 41.75 -8.40 -21.36
N PRO A 201 42.67 -8.77 -20.46
CA PRO A 201 44.00 -8.22 -20.44
C PRO A 201 44.81 -8.71 -21.68
N LEU A 202 45.43 -7.76 -22.37
CA LEU A 202 46.38 -8.04 -23.47
C LEU A 202 47.80 -8.07 -22.97
N ASP A 203 48.16 -7.13 -22.09
CA ASP A 203 49.47 -7.01 -21.46
C ASP A 203 49.30 -6.24 -20.13
N PRO A 204 50.36 -6.02 -19.34
CA PRO A 204 50.25 -5.30 -18.05
C PRO A 204 49.64 -3.88 -18.13
N VAL A 205 49.55 -3.29 -19.32
CA VAL A 205 49.10 -1.90 -19.53
C VAL A 205 47.79 -1.84 -20.33
N ARG A 206 47.59 -2.76 -21.28
CA ARG A 206 46.46 -2.70 -22.23
C ARG A 206 45.48 -3.83 -22.00
N PHE A 207 44.22 -3.54 -22.23
CA PHE A 207 43.10 -4.49 -22.17
C PHE A 207 42.06 -4.18 -23.24
N LEU A 208 41.32 -5.19 -23.67
CA LEU A 208 40.09 -5.05 -24.45
C LEU A 208 38.93 -4.92 -23.51
N SER A 209 38.01 -4.01 -23.82
CA SER A 209 36.77 -3.83 -23.07
C SER A 209 35.67 -3.30 -23.98
N ASN A 210 34.42 -3.23 -23.46
CA ASN A 210 33.28 -2.65 -24.15
C ASN A 210 32.69 -1.48 -23.34
N HIS A 211 31.82 -0.69 -23.96
CA HIS A 211 31.16 0.47 -23.33
C HIS A 211 29.86 0.11 -22.60
N SER A 212 29.70 -1.12 -22.11
CA SER A 212 28.51 -1.52 -21.38
C SER A 212 28.35 -0.68 -20.10
N SER A 213 27.22 -0.03 -19.95
CA SER A 213 26.88 0.71 -18.73
C SER A 213 26.33 -0.19 -17.59
N GLY A 214 26.11 -1.47 -17.85
CA GLY A 214 25.51 -2.41 -16.91
C GLY A 214 24.02 -2.20 -16.63
N LYS A 215 23.39 -1.13 -17.15
CA LYS A 215 21.99 -0.75 -16.83
C LYS A 215 21.00 -1.90 -16.96
N GLN A 216 21.11 -2.71 -18.01
CA GLN A 216 20.21 -3.83 -18.24
C GLN A 216 20.40 -4.92 -17.17
N GLY A 217 21.65 -5.29 -16.87
CA GLY A 217 21.95 -6.29 -15.84
C GLY A 217 21.49 -5.83 -14.44
N TYR A 218 21.71 -4.59 -14.08
CA TYR A 218 21.22 -4.03 -12.81
C TYR A 218 19.69 -4.06 -12.73
N ALA A 219 18.98 -3.65 -13.80
CA ALA A 219 17.52 -3.67 -13.85
C ALA A 219 16.94 -5.11 -13.76
N ILE A 220 17.61 -6.08 -14.41
CA ILE A 220 17.23 -7.50 -14.31
C ILE A 220 17.45 -8.01 -12.88
N ALA A 221 18.60 -7.72 -12.26
CA ALA A 221 18.88 -8.13 -10.90
C ALA A 221 17.85 -7.57 -9.91
N GLU A 222 17.49 -6.31 -10.05
CA GLU A 222 16.46 -5.68 -9.25
C GLU A 222 15.06 -6.31 -9.46
N ALA A 223 14.69 -6.61 -10.70
CA ALA A 223 13.43 -7.26 -11.03
C ALA A 223 13.34 -8.69 -10.44
N LEU A 224 14.44 -9.47 -10.56
CA LEU A 224 14.51 -10.81 -9.98
C LEU A 224 14.42 -10.79 -8.46
N ALA A 225 15.09 -9.84 -7.80
CA ALA A 225 14.99 -9.66 -6.34
C ALA A 225 13.57 -9.29 -5.91
N ARG A 226 12.89 -8.41 -6.65
CA ARG A 226 11.48 -8.08 -6.40
C ARG A 226 10.54 -9.27 -6.56
N LEU A 227 10.89 -10.22 -7.43
CA LEU A 227 10.16 -11.49 -7.58
C LEU A 227 10.54 -12.54 -6.53
N GLY A 228 11.33 -12.19 -5.52
CA GLY A 228 11.68 -13.07 -4.40
C GLY A 228 12.92 -13.96 -4.63
N ALA A 229 13.64 -13.81 -5.73
CA ALA A 229 14.88 -14.55 -5.95
C ALA A 229 16.01 -14.05 -5.05
N GLN A 230 16.84 -14.94 -4.57
CA GLN A 230 18.16 -14.60 -4.01
C GLN A 230 19.09 -14.25 -5.16
N VAL A 231 19.51 -12.98 -5.28
CA VAL A 231 20.30 -12.51 -6.42
C VAL A 231 21.74 -12.30 -6.02
N THR A 232 22.65 -12.93 -6.76
CA THR A 232 24.08 -12.59 -6.76
C THR A 232 24.40 -11.79 -8.01
N LEU A 233 24.80 -10.53 -7.82
CA LEU A 233 25.19 -9.63 -8.92
C LEU A 233 26.70 -9.55 -9.01
N VAL A 234 27.24 -9.91 -10.19
CA VAL A 234 28.65 -9.73 -10.53
C VAL A 234 28.79 -8.52 -11.46
N SER A 235 29.40 -7.47 -10.95
CA SER A 235 29.60 -6.22 -11.69
C SER A 235 31.02 -6.11 -12.20
N GLY A 236 31.19 -5.81 -13.49
CA GLY A 236 32.48 -5.55 -14.15
C GLY A 236 32.92 -4.08 -14.02
#